data_085f5c504b2aa7bd909320225808b9dc
#
_entry.id   085f5c504b2aa7bd909320225808b9dc
#
_cell.length_a   1.000
_cell.length_b   1.000
_cell.length_c   1.000
_cell.angle_alpha   90.00
_cell.angle_beta   90.00
_cell.angle_gamma   90.00
#
_symmetry.space_group_name_H-M   'P 1'
#
loop_
_entity.id
_entity.type
_entity.pdbx_description
1 polymer ?
#
loop_
_entity_poly.entity_id
_entity_poly.type
_entity_poly.pdbx_seq_one_letter_code
_entity_poly.pdbx_strand_id
1 'polypeptide(L)'
;AQKYYGVTPDLCCLGKAIANGMPLSAIAGKKKFMSEMDHIFFSMTFGGECLSLASAIETIKELKTLDYNHIWNLGNKLDYGIKKAAADNDVEINFAGSAPRHNLTFSSEYEDPSGMKDLFYQEMVKRGILFPNVIYIQFSHTEEDIDKTIEAANESFSFVKDNMNNVDKVLQGARSVSVFRKNT
;
A
#
# COMPACT_ATOMS: atom_id res chain seq x y z
N ALA A 1 5.90 11.69 5.55
CA ALA A 1 6.63 12.06 4.33
C ALA A 1 7.38 13.39 4.49
N GLN A 2 6.75 14.48 4.92
CA GLN A 2 7.36 15.83 5.01
C GLN A 2 8.68 15.81 5.81
N LYS A 3 8.67 15.28 7.03
CA LYS A 3 9.87 15.17 7.88
C LYS A 3 10.94 14.28 7.23
N TYR A 4 10.53 13.17 6.62
CA TYR A 4 11.44 12.21 5.98
C TYR A 4 12.18 12.82 4.79
N TYR A 5 11.48 13.58 3.96
CA TYR A 5 12.07 14.24 2.78
C TYR A 5 12.61 15.66 3.06
N GLY A 6 12.49 16.15 4.30
CA GLY A 6 12.94 17.50 4.66
C GLY A 6 12.15 18.63 3.97
N VAL A 7 10.91 18.37 3.55
CA VAL A 7 10.07 19.33 2.82
C VAL A 7 9.01 19.90 3.73
N THR A 8 8.89 21.24 3.76
CA THR A 8 7.79 21.95 4.40
C THR A 8 6.87 22.54 3.33
N PRO A 9 5.73 21.91 3.02
CA PRO A 9 4.81 22.40 1.99
C PRO A 9 4.10 23.69 2.42
N ASP A 10 3.59 24.42 1.46
CA ASP A 10 2.72 25.57 1.74
C ASP A 10 1.32 25.12 2.18
N LEU A 11 0.79 24.09 1.54
CA LEU A 11 -0.48 23.44 1.89
C LEU A 11 -0.30 21.94 1.95
N CYS A 12 -1.06 21.29 2.81
CA CYS A 12 -1.10 19.82 2.97
C CYS A 12 -2.54 19.35 3.07
N CYS A 13 -2.90 18.37 2.25
CA CYS A 13 -4.19 17.68 2.35
C CYS A 13 -3.99 16.36 3.11
N LEU A 14 -4.82 16.15 4.12
CA LEU A 14 -4.86 14.95 4.96
C LEU A 14 -6.20 14.26 4.79
N GLY A 15 -6.21 12.95 4.80
CA GLY A 15 -7.43 12.16 4.65
C GLY A 15 -7.19 10.71 5.05
N LYS A 16 -8.12 9.81 4.70
CA LYS A 16 -8.03 8.37 4.94
C LYS A 16 -7.73 8.05 6.42
N ALA A 17 -6.50 7.64 6.72
CA ALA A 17 -6.07 7.23 8.05
C ALA A 17 -6.15 8.33 9.14
N ILE A 18 -6.37 9.60 8.80
CA ILE A 18 -6.46 10.67 9.81
C ILE A 18 -7.58 10.44 10.81
N ALA A 19 -8.69 9.85 10.38
CA ALA A 19 -9.83 9.49 11.23
C ALA A 19 -10.09 7.98 11.29
N ASN A 20 -9.12 7.18 10.84
CA ASN A 20 -9.08 5.71 10.96
C ASN A 20 -10.41 5.01 10.63
N GLY A 21 -10.95 5.29 9.44
CA GLY A 21 -12.20 4.70 8.92
C GLY A 21 -13.40 5.64 8.93
N MET A 22 -13.35 6.76 9.65
CA MET A 22 -14.42 7.76 9.63
C MET A 22 -14.22 8.77 8.48
N PRO A 23 -15.32 9.32 7.92
CA PRO A 23 -15.28 10.20 6.74
C PRO A 23 -14.78 11.60 7.09
N LEU A 24 -13.45 11.79 7.14
CA LEU A 24 -12.82 13.08 7.39
C LEU A 24 -11.65 13.32 6.43
N SER A 25 -11.55 14.54 5.96
CA SER A 25 -10.34 15.10 5.35
C SER A 25 -10.08 16.50 5.91
N ALA A 26 -8.82 16.93 5.86
CA ALA A 26 -8.42 18.22 6.36
C ALA A 26 -7.40 18.88 5.41
N ILE A 27 -7.45 20.20 5.34
CA ILE A 27 -6.42 21.02 4.71
C ILE A 27 -5.72 21.78 5.82
N ALA A 28 -4.40 21.72 5.83
CA ALA A 28 -3.56 22.48 6.76
C ALA A 28 -2.43 23.15 6.00
N GLY A 29 -1.90 24.26 6.52
CA GLY A 29 -0.81 24.93 5.83
C GLY A 29 -0.35 26.20 6.51
N LYS A 30 0.51 26.95 5.79
CA LYS A 30 1.02 28.24 6.26
C LYS A 30 -0.12 29.25 6.41
N LYS A 31 -0.10 30.00 7.51
CA LYS A 31 -1.15 30.96 7.87
C LYS A 31 -1.51 31.90 6.70
N LYS A 32 -0.51 32.39 5.97
CA LYS A 32 -0.73 33.35 4.87
C LYS A 32 -1.62 32.79 3.75
N PHE A 33 -1.65 31.45 3.54
CA PHE A 33 -2.52 30.82 2.55
C PHE A 33 -3.84 30.37 3.18
N MET A 34 -3.79 29.91 4.45
CA MET A 34 -5.00 29.45 5.13
C MET A 34 -5.94 30.59 5.47
N SER A 35 -5.45 31.84 5.62
CA SER A 35 -6.31 33.01 5.83
C SER A 35 -7.21 33.36 4.63
N GLU A 36 -6.88 32.86 3.43
CA GLU A 36 -7.77 33.01 2.25
C GLU A 36 -9.06 32.18 2.37
N MET A 37 -9.12 31.22 3.30
CA MET A 37 -10.33 30.45 3.57
C MET A 37 -11.50 31.32 4.03
N ASP A 38 -11.23 32.48 4.61
CA ASP A 38 -12.26 33.45 5.03
C ASP A 38 -12.94 34.14 3.83
N HIS A 39 -12.32 34.06 2.65
CA HIS A 39 -12.76 34.73 1.42
C HIS A 39 -13.37 33.77 0.40
N ILE A 40 -13.37 32.46 0.67
CA ILE A 40 -13.90 31.44 -0.24
C ILE A 40 -15.05 30.67 0.41
N PHE A 41 -16.00 30.23 -0.41
CA PHE A 41 -17.01 29.27 0.05
C PHE A 41 -16.37 27.88 0.16
N PHE A 42 -16.24 27.39 1.39
CA PHE A 42 -15.75 26.03 1.68
C PHE A 42 -16.74 25.34 2.62
N SER A 43 -17.56 24.45 2.06
CA SER A 43 -18.55 23.71 2.83
C SER A 43 -18.65 22.29 2.28
N MET A 44 -18.61 21.32 3.18
CA MET A 44 -18.74 19.90 2.86
C MET A 44 -19.73 19.24 3.80
N THR A 45 -20.45 18.21 3.31
CA THR A 45 -21.50 17.52 4.07
C THR A 45 -21.01 17.04 5.44
N PHE A 46 -19.78 16.55 5.54
CA PHE A 46 -19.20 16.02 6.77
C PHE A 46 -18.19 16.95 7.44
N GLY A 47 -18.13 18.23 7.06
CA GLY A 47 -17.12 19.16 7.54
C GLY A 47 -17.14 19.43 9.05
N GLY A 48 -18.29 19.26 9.70
CA GLY A 48 -18.48 19.43 11.15
C GLY A 48 -18.99 18.15 11.84
N GLU A 49 -18.83 16.98 11.23
CA GLU A 49 -19.31 15.73 11.80
C GLU A 49 -18.44 15.34 13.02
N CYS A 50 -19.09 15.37 14.20
CA CYS A 50 -18.40 15.29 15.48
C CYS A 50 -17.73 13.93 15.75
N LEU A 51 -18.31 12.83 15.26
CA LEU A 51 -17.74 11.50 15.48
C LEU A 51 -16.43 11.33 14.73
N SER A 52 -16.35 11.81 13.49
CA SER A 52 -15.11 11.80 12.69
C SER A 52 -14.05 12.70 13.30
N LEU A 53 -14.44 13.85 13.84
CA LEU A 53 -13.51 14.76 14.56
C LEU A 53 -12.97 14.11 15.83
N ALA A 54 -13.81 13.47 16.63
CA ALA A 54 -13.40 12.74 17.82
C ALA A 54 -12.44 11.59 17.48
N SER A 55 -12.78 10.80 16.45
CA SER A 55 -11.91 9.72 15.95
C SER A 55 -10.54 10.24 15.48
N ALA A 56 -10.52 11.37 14.77
CA ALA A 56 -9.27 11.99 14.32
C ALA A 56 -8.39 12.47 15.49
N ILE A 57 -9.00 13.03 16.53
CA ILE A 57 -8.28 13.47 17.73
C ILE A 57 -7.59 12.28 18.40
N GLU A 58 -8.32 11.18 18.62
CA GLU A 58 -7.76 9.99 19.25
C GLU A 58 -6.71 9.32 18.36
N THR A 59 -6.95 9.20 17.05
CA THR A 59 -5.95 8.69 16.10
C THR A 59 -4.66 9.50 16.14
N ILE A 60 -4.74 10.83 16.15
CA ILE A 60 -3.54 11.68 16.20
C ILE A 60 -2.82 11.56 17.54
N LYS A 61 -3.56 11.43 18.66
CA LYS A 61 -2.95 11.20 19.97
C LYS A 61 -2.17 9.88 19.99
N GLU A 62 -2.76 8.81 19.53
CA GLU A 62 -2.11 7.50 19.45
C GLU A 62 -0.87 7.54 18.55
N LEU A 63 -1.00 8.06 17.32
CA LEU A 63 0.12 8.17 16.37
C LEU A 63 1.33 8.95 16.91
N LYS A 64 1.12 9.89 17.86
CA LYS A 64 2.22 10.64 18.51
C LYS A 64 3.01 9.80 19.50
N THR A 65 2.47 8.69 19.99
CA THR A 65 3.12 7.79 20.98
C THR A 65 3.80 6.59 20.35
N LEU A 66 3.50 6.28 19.08
CA LEU A 66 3.99 5.09 18.40
C LEU A 66 5.44 5.24 17.94
N ASP A 67 6.20 4.14 18.05
CA ASP A 67 7.55 4.06 17.48
C ASP A 67 7.46 3.73 15.97
N TYR A 68 7.74 4.71 15.14
CA TYR A 68 7.72 4.54 13.69
C TYR A 68 8.81 3.60 13.16
N ASN A 69 9.87 3.30 13.93
CA ASN A 69 10.86 2.31 13.51
C ASN A 69 10.23 0.93 13.31
N HIS A 70 9.16 0.61 14.05
CA HIS A 70 8.43 -0.64 13.90
C HIS A 70 8.00 -0.89 12.45
N ILE A 71 7.27 0.04 11.83
CA ILE A 71 6.79 -0.11 10.44
C ILE A 71 7.93 -0.08 9.42
N TRP A 72 9.01 0.64 9.70
CA TRP A 72 10.20 0.65 8.84
C TRP A 72 10.95 -0.69 8.90
N ASN A 73 11.13 -1.26 10.08
CA ASN A 73 11.80 -2.54 10.26
C ASN A 73 11.00 -3.67 9.61
N LEU A 74 9.69 -3.74 9.84
CA LEU A 74 8.81 -4.72 9.20
C LEU A 74 8.82 -4.58 7.68
N GLY A 75 8.77 -3.35 7.17
CA GLY A 75 8.81 -3.09 5.74
C GLY A 75 10.14 -3.48 5.09
N ASN A 76 11.26 -3.22 5.75
CA ASN A 76 12.59 -3.67 5.28
C ASN A 76 12.70 -5.19 5.28
N LYS A 77 12.18 -5.85 6.32
CA LYS A 77 12.12 -7.32 6.39
C LYS A 77 11.30 -7.90 5.23
N LEU A 78 10.13 -7.30 4.96
CA LEU A 78 9.28 -7.71 3.83
C LEU A 78 10.00 -7.49 2.49
N ASP A 79 10.62 -6.32 2.29
CA ASP A 79 11.36 -6.00 1.06
C ASP A 79 12.43 -7.05 0.76
N TYR A 80 13.26 -7.33 1.74
CA TYR A 80 14.31 -8.34 1.61
C TYR A 80 13.73 -9.73 1.34
N GLY A 81 12.71 -10.14 2.11
CA GLY A 81 12.10 -11.46 2.01
C GLY A 81 11.42 -11.70 0.68
N ILE A 82 10.65 -10.73 0.17
CA ILE A 82 9.96 -10.84 -1.14
C ILE A 82 10.98 -10.91 -2.29
N LYS A 83 12.00 -10.07 -2.28
CA LYS A 83 13.05 -10.09 -3.31
C LYS A 83 13.82 -11.41 -3.30
N LYS A 84 14.14 -11.91 -2.10
CA LYS A 84 14.82 -13.20 -1.95
C LYS A 84 13.92 -14.35 -2.44
N ALA A 85 12.66 -14.38 -2.04
CA ALA A 85 11.71 -15.40 -2.47
C ALA A 85 11.54 -15.44 -4.00
N ALA A 86 11.47 -14.29 -4.65
CA ALA A 86 11.41 -14.20 -6.11
C ALA A 86 12.71 -14.74 -6.76
N ALA A 87 13.87 -14.34 -6.24
CA ALA A 87 15.16 -14.79 -6.75
C ALA A 87 15.38 -16.31 -6.55
N ASP A 88 15.01 -16.84 -5.40
CA ASP A 88 15.11 -18.28 -5.09
C ASP A 88 14.25 -19.16 -6.06
N ASN A 89 13.25 -18.56 -6.68
CA ASN A 89 12.37 -19.22 -7.67
C ASN A 89 12.64 -18.78 -9.13
N ASP A 90 13.74 -18.08 -9.40
CA ASP A 90 14.06 -17.55 -10.73
C ASP A 90 12.95 -16.69 -11.34
N VAL A 91 12.26 -15.89 -10.54
CA VAL A 91 11.22 -14.94 -10.97
C VAL A 91 11.74 -13.52 -10.85
N GLU A 92 11.77 -12.80 -11.95
CA GLU A 92 12.23 -11.42 -11.98
C GLU A 92 11.08 -10.47 -11.68
N ILE A 93 11.24 -9.69 -10.61
CA ILE A 93 10.26 -8.72 -10.14
C ILE A 93 10.91 -7.34 -9.94
N ASN A 94 10.06 -6.31 -9.96
CA ASN A 94 10.39 -5.01 -9.39
C ASN A 94 9.53 -4.80 -8.13
N PHE A 95 10.16 -4.89 -6.97
CA PHE A 95 9.56 -4.60 -5.68
C PHE A 95 10.14 -3.29 -5.15
N ALA A 96 9.45 -2.19 -5.45
CA ALA A 96 9.93 -0.83 -5.26
C ALA A 96 9.07 -0.02 -4.30
N GLY A 97 9.68 0.98 -3.69
CA GLY A 97 9.00 1.91 -2.78
C GLY A 97 9.84 2.27 -1.57
N SER A 98 9.21 2.85 -0.57
CA SER A 98 9.81 3.01 0.76
C SER A 98 9.38 1.85 1.67
N ALA A 99 10.18 1.52 2.68
CA ALA A 99 9.90 0.37 3.56
C ALA A 99 8.45 0.25 4.07
N PRO A 100 7.76 1.32 4.48
CA PRO A 100 6.35 1.22 4.88
C PRO A 100 5.36 1.08 3.71
N ARG A 101 5.80 1.23 2.46
CA ARG A 101 4.93 1.25 1.29
C ARG A 101 5.66 0.72 0.06
N HIS A 102 5.30 -0.48 -0.37
CA HIS A 102 5.86 -1.12 -1.56
C HIS A 102 4.83 -1.30 -2.67
N ASN A 103 5.35 -1.52 -3.88
CA ASN A 103 4.59 -1.93 -5.05
C ASN A 103 5.31 -3.08 -5.74
N LEU A 104 4.57 -4.13 -6.08
CA LEU A 104 5.07 -5.29 -6.80
C LEU A 104 4.66 -5.23 -8.26
N THR A 105 5.64 -5.39 -9.15
CA THR A 105 5.41 -5.66 -10.57
C THR A 105 6.35 -6.77 -11.05
N PHE A 106 5.91 -7.56 -12.01
CA PHE A 106 6.76 -8.52 -12.70
C PHE A 106 7.54 -7.83 -13.81
N SER A 107 8.71 -8.35 -14.18
CA SER A 107 9.55 -7.79 -15.24
C SER A 107 8.78 -7.66 -16.55
N SER A 108 8.99 -6.55 -17.26
CA SER A 108 8.41 -6.32 -18.58
C SER A 108 9.02 -7.21 -19.67
N GLU A 109 10.10 -7.91 -19.37
CA GLU A 109 10.73 -8.89 -20.27
C GLU A 109 9.91 -10.18 -20.41
N TYR A 110 9.00 -10.47 -19.48
CA TYR A 110 8.08 -11.59 -19.62
C TYR A 110 7.02 -11.31 -20.68
N GLU A 111 6.55 -12.38 -21.35
CA GLU A 111 5.49 -12.29 -22.36
C GLU A 111 4.16 -11.80 -21.75
N ASP A 112 3.83 -12.25 -20.53
CA ASP A 112 2.58 -11.91 -19.82
C ASP A 112 2.80 -11.52 -18.35
N PRO A 113 3.45 -10.40 -18.05
CA PRO A 113 3.68 -9.98 -16.66
C PRO A 113 2.38 -9.69 -15.88
N SER A 114 1.32 -9.29 -16.57
CA SER A 114 0.00 -9.05 -15.95
C SER A 114 -0.66 -10.35 -15.50
N GLY A 115 -0.62 -11.38 -16.33
CA GLY A 115 -1.14 -12.68 -15.97
C GLY A 115 -0.34 -13.36 -14.87
N MET A 116 0.99 -13.23 -14.88
CA MET A 116 1.84 -13.71 -13.78
C MET A 116 1.48 -13.04 -12.46
N LYS A 117 1.18 -11.74 -12.48
CA LYS A 117 0.72 -11.00 -11.30
C LYS A 117 -0.65 -11.49 -10.81
N ASP A 118 -1.60 -11.73 -11.71
CA ASP A 118 -2.91 -12.25 -11.36
C ASP A 118 -2.79 -13.63 -10.71
N LEU A 119 -1.90 -14.46 -11.24
CA LEU A 119 -1.61 -15.80 -10.73
C LEU A 119 -0.95 -15.74 -9.35
N PHE A 120 0.01 -14.84 -9.16
CA PHE A 120 0.64 -14.62 -7.86
C PHE A 120 -0.39 -14.20 -6.80
N TYR A 121 -1.28 -13.26 -7.13
CA TYR A 121 -2.31 -12.82 -6.18
C TYR A 121 -3.32 -13.92 -5.86
N GLN A 122 -3.71 -14.72 -6.85
CA GLN A 122 -4.54 -15.90 -6.62
C GLN A 122 -3.89 -16.83 -5.59
N GLU A 123 -2.61 -17.13 -5.77
CA GLU A 123 -1.89 -18.04 -4.90
C GLU A 123 -1.65 -17.47 -3.49
N MET A 124 -1.40 -16.16 -3.37
CA MET A 124 -1.34 -15.49 -2.08
C MET A 124 -2.67 -15.58 -1.32
N VAL A 125 -3.80 -15.33 -2.00
CA VAL A 125 -5.13 -15.43 -1.40
C VAL A 125 -5.45 -16.85 -0.95
N LYS A 126 -5.09 -17.87 -1.72
CA LYS A 126 -5.24 -19.29 -1.32
C LYS A 126 -4.48 -19.61 -0.03
N ARG A 127 -3.39 -18.90 0.23
CA ARG A 127 -2.57 -19.04 1.45
C ARG A 127 -2.99 -18.09 2.58
N GLY A 128 -4.16 -17.44 2.42
CA GLY A 128 -4.73 -16.55 3.42
C GLY A 128 -4.13 -15.15 3.48
N ILE A 129 -3.35 -14.76 2.48
CA ILE A 129 -2.72 -13.43 2.40
C ILE A 129 -3.40 -12.58 1.33
N LEU A 130 -4.10 -11.54 1.76
CA LEU A 130 -4.58 -10.51 0.84
C LEU A 130 -3.43 -9.55 0.48
N PHE A 131 -2.83 -9.77 -0.67
CA PHE A 131 -1.67 -9.02 -1.14
C PHE A 131 -2.10 -8.00 -2.22
N PRO A 132 -2.24 -6.71 -1.89
CA PRO A 132 -2.70 -5.71 -2.85
C PRO A 132 -1.57 -5.19 -3.75
N ASN A 133 -1.93 -4.48 -4.84
CA ASN A 133 -0.95 -3.84 -5.73
C ASN A 133 0.00 -2.88 -4.99
N VAL A 134 -0.52 -2.17 -4.01
CA VAL A 134 0.26 -1.27 -3.14
C VAL A 134 0.13 -1.78 -1.72
N ILE A 135 1.24 -2.20 -1.18
CA ILE A 135 1.34 -2.78 0.16
C ILE A 135 1.63 -1.66 1.14
N TYR A 136 0.88 -1.61 2.23
CA TYR A 136 1.11 -0.70 3.34
C TYR A 136 1.38 -1.49 4.61
N ILE A 137 2.53 -1.25 5.22
CA ILE A 137 2.82 -1.78 6.56
C ILE A 137 2.08 -0.92 7.58
N GLN A 138 1.34 -1.59 8.44
CA GLN A 138 0.54 -0.96 9.50
C GLN A 138 1.16 -1.25 10.88
N PHE A 139 0.84 -0.42 11.87
CA PHE A 139 1.32 -0.62 13.23
C PHE A 139 0.79 -1.90 13.90
N SER A 140 -0.34 -2.43 13.41
CA SER A 140 -0.91 -3.69 13.88
C SER A 140 -0.23 -4.94 13.32
N HIS A 141 0.58 -4.82 12.27
CA HIS A 141 1.34 -5.97 11.75
C HIS A 141 2.44 -6.38 12.72
N THR A 142 2.63 -7.68 12.83
CA THR A 142 3.68 -8.31 13.64
C THR A 142 4.80 -8.87 12.75
N GLU A 143 5.91 -9.27 13.34
CA GLU A 143 6.96 -10.00 12.61
C GLU A 143 6.44 -11.33 12.07
N GLU A 144 5.57 -12.02 12.80
CA GLU A 144 4.95 -13.26 12.37
C GLU A 144 4.09 -13.09 11.11
N ASP A 145 3.34 -11.97 11.01
CA ASP A 145 2.56 -11.65 9.81
C ASP A 145 3.46 -11.45 8.59
N ILE A 146 4.62 -10.81 8.78
CA ILE A 146 5.61 -10.62 7.72
C ILE A 146 6.24 -11.96 7.32
N ASP A 147 6.60 -12.81 8.27
CA ASP A 147 7.19 -14.13 8.00
C ASP A 147 6.22 -15.03 7.23
N LYS A 148 4.96 -15.09 7.65
CA LYS A 148 3.90 -15.80 6.92
C LYS A 148 3.69 -15.27 5.51
N THR A 149 3.77 -13.94 5.34
CA THR A 149 3.63 -13.30 4.03
C THR A 149 4.79 -13.68 3.10
N ILE A 150 6.02 -13.72 3.61
CA ILE A 150 7.22 -14.11 2.86
C ILE A 150 7.15 -15.60 2.47
N GLU A 151 6.74 -16.47 3.39
CA GLU A 151 6.55 -17.90 3.12
C GLU A 151 5.51 -18.12 2.02
N ALA A 152 4.34 -17.51 2.17
CA ALA A 152 3.28 -17.57 1.15
C ALA A 152 3.74 -17.04 -0.21
N ALA A 153 4.54 -15.97 -0.22
CA ALA A 153 5.08 -15.40 -1.45
C ALA A 153 6.09 -16.37 -2.12
N ASN A 154 6.95 -17.01 -1.34
CA ASN A 154 7.91 -17.98 -1.86
C ASN A 154 7.20 -19.13 -2.59
N GLU A 155 6.19 -19.74 -1.97
CA GLU A 155 5.39 -20.79 -2.62
C GLU A 155 4.61 -20.27 -3.83
N SER A 156 4.11 -19.04 -3.76
CA SER A 156 3.38 -18.41 -4.86
C SER A 156 4.29 -18.13 -6.06
N PHE A 157 5.52 -17.68 -5.83
CA PHE A 157 6.51 -17.51 -6.91
C PHE A 157 6.89 -18.83 -7.57
N SER A 158 7.06 -19.92 -6.79
CA SER A 158 7.28 -21.26 -7.33
C SER A 158 6.14 -21.66 -8.27
N PHE A 159 4.90 -21.52 -7.83
CA PHE A 159 3.73 -21.82 -8.65
C PHE A 159 3.65 -20.96 -9.93
N VAL A 160 3.94 -19.65 -9.81
CA VAL A 160 3.96 -18.73 -10.97
C VAL A 160 5.03 -19.16 -11.97
N LYS A 161 6.23 -19.51 -11.50
CA LYS A 161 7.33 -19.99 -12.37
C LYS A 161 6.92 -21.20 -13.19
N ASP A 162 6.30 -22.18 -12.55
CA ASP A 162 5.88 -23.43 -13.20
C ASP A 162 4.74 -23.22 -14.22
N ASN A 163 3.95 -22.16 -14.06
CA ASN A 163 2.73 -21.92 -14.82
C ASN A 163 2.72 -20.64 -15.67
N MET A 164 3.81 -19.90 -15.74
CA MET A 164 3.88 -18.60 -16.42
C MET A 164 3.51 -18.67 -17.93
N ASN A 165 3.73 -19.83 -18.58
CA ASN A 165 3.36 -20.06 -19.98
C ASN A 165 1.92 -20.59 -20.17
N ASN A 166 1.18 -20.81 -19.08
CA ASN A 166 -0.16 -21.41 -19.10
C ASN A 166 -1.14 -20.68 -18.18
N VAL A 167 -0.94 -19.38 -17.95
CA VAL A 167 -1.71 -18.58 -16.99
C VAL A 167 -3.21 -18.80 -17.11
N ASP A 168 -3.78 -18.68 -18.33
CA ASP A 168 -5.24 -18.79 -18.54
C ASP A 168 -5.82 -20.17 -18.24
N LYS A 169 -4.99 -21.22 -18.19
CA LYS A 169 -5.43 -22.58 -17.86
C LYS A 169 -5.54 -22.82 -16.35
N VAL A 170 -4.74 -22.08 -15.56
CA VAL A 170 -4.63 -22.30 -14.11
C VAL A 170 -5.22 -21.16 -13.28
N LEU A 171 -5.46 -20.01 -13.91
CA LEU A 171 -6.17 -18.90 -13.28
C LEU A 171 -7.65 -19.27 -13.06
N GLN A 172 -8.13 -19.18 -11.82
CA GLN A 172 -9.49 -19.59 -11.45
C GLN A 172 -10.52 -18.48 -11.62
N GLY A 173 -10.05 -17.24 -11.74
CA GLY A 173 -10.89 -16.05 -11.92
C GLY A 173 -10.67 -15.37 -13.27
N ALA A 174 -11.37 -14.27 -13.49
CA ALA A 174 -11.11 -13.42 -14.66
C ALA A 174 -9.79 -12.69 -14.51
N ARG A 175 -9.14 -12.38 -15.63
CA ARG A 175 -7.99 -11.49 -15.69
C ARG A 175 -8.31 -10.14 -15.06
N SER A 176 -7.37 -9.57 -14.32
CA SER A 176 -7.52 -8.21 -13.80
C SER A 176 -7.58 -7.20 -14.94
N VAL A 177 -8.48 -6.23 -14.82
CA VAL A 177 -8.63 -5.14 -15.80
C VAL A 177 -8.03 -3.86 -15.22
N SER A 178 -7.22 -3.18 -16.03
CA SER A 178 -6.69 -1.87 -15.61
C SER A 178 -7.84 -0.89 -15.40
N VAL A 179 -7.97 -0.37 -14.17
CA VAL A 179 -8.99 0.63 -13.82
C VAL A 179 -8.60 2.06 -14.22
N PHE A 180 -7.35 2.27 -14.61
CA PHE A 180 -6.89 3.57 -15.10
C PHE A 180 -7.06 3.65 -16.61
N ARG A 181 -7.61 4.77 -17.08
CA ARG A 181 -7.70 5.02 -18.52
C ARG A 181 -6.29 4.99 -19.11
N LYS A 182 -6.10 4.18 -20.15
CA LYS A 182 -4.94 4.34 -21.03
C LYS A 182 -5.10 5.71 -21.69
N ASN A 183 -4.12 6.59 -21.54
CA ASN A 183 -4.06 7.79 -22.37
C ASN A 183 -3.88 7.29 -23.81
N THR A 184 -4.92 7.41 -24.59
CA THR A 184 -4.91 7.20 -26.04
C THR A 184 -4.26 8.38 -26.70
#